data_a9ee30660bcf638e77cbef1814a38628
#
_entry.id   a9ee30660bcf638e77cbef1814a38628
#
_cell.length_a   1.000
_cell.length_b   1.000
_cell.length_c   1.000
_cell.angle_alpha   90.00
_cell.angle_beta   90.00
_cell.angle_gamma   90.00
#
_symmetry.space_group_name_H-M   'P 1'
#
loop_
_entity.id
_entity.type
_entity.pdbx_description
1 polymer ?
#
loop_
_entity_poly.entity_id
_entity_poly.type
_entity_poly.pdbx_seq_one_letter_code
_entity_poly.pdbx_strand_id
1 'polypeptide(L)'
;MKKLLFAAAALLTLVCCTPKAPVHPDWTYASVVYEVNIRQFSPEGTFKGVEAQLARLEELGVDVLWLMPMYKIGEVERKGTLGSYYAISDYCEVNPEFGTMDDFQSLLDSAHEYGFKVILDWVANQTAPDHVWMTGRPADFYERDSLGNAIWEYDWTDTRSLNYENEAVWAAQDSCMRFWLDKGVDGFRCDAAGEMPAKFWQSVLPGINRDYPQAYLLAEAEKPELCDPAQTFDATYAWELHHLMNEIAQGKKTIGDLKDYIARDEVNTPKTAFRLTFTSNHDENSWSGTEFERMGDAAKVMALLCFTLPKSQPLIYTGQEIGLDRRLEFFEKDPITDWSDNEWTDFWHSLVLLKHNNPALAAGEKGGRFEYIADVPEGVFAFRRVAKKNTVSVWTNLTPDAIELPDGRTLGPWGYDVTTN
;
A
#
# COMPACT_ATOMS: atom_id res chain seq x y z
N MET A 1 64.54 51.55 2.25
CA MET A 1 63.09 51.44 2.66
C MET A 1 62.34 50.50 1.70
N LYS A 2 62.20 49.25 2.08
CA LYS A 2 61.51 48.23 1.27
C LYS A 2 60.08 48.15 1.77
N LYS A 3 59.07 48.40 0.88
CA LYS A 3 57.64 48.21 1.15
C LYS A 3 57.29 46.75 0.89
N LEU A 4 56.90 46.05 1.93
CA LEU A 4 56.21 44.74 1.80
C LEU A 4 54.75 44.98 1.46
N LEU A 5 54.32 44.46 0.34
CA LEU A 5 52.86 44.27 0.02
C LEU A 5 52.43 42.92 0.58
N PHE A 6 51.46 42.92 1.48
CA PHE A 6 50.72 41.72 1.88
C PHE A 6 49.54 41.56 0.91
N ALA A 7 49.54 40.48 0.16
CA ALA A 7 48.36 40.04 -0.62
C ALA A 7 47.56 39.09 0.28
N ALA A 8 46.35 39.52 0.68
CA ALA A 8 45.41 38.67 1.37
C ALA A 8 44.62 37.85 0.32
N ALA A 9 44.88 36.54 0.27
CA ALA A 9 44.08 35.61 -0.53
C ALA A 9 42.78 35.28 0.24
N ALA A 10 41.65 35.79 -0.24
CA ALA A 10 40.32 35.39 0.26
C ALA A 10 39.99 34.02 -0.30
N LEU A 11 40.00 32.98 0.53
CA LEU A 11 39.46 31.67 0.21
C LEU A 11 37.92 31.77 0.22
N LEU A 12 37.28 31.85 -0.94
CA LEU A 12 35.85 31.62 -1.07
C LEU A 12 35.59 30.11 -0.94
N THR A 13 35.13 29.67 0.21
CA THR A 13 34.49 28.33 0.35
C THR A 13 33.16 28.36 -0.31
N LEU A 14 33.10 27.84 -1.53
CA LEU A 14 31.83 27.44 -2.16
C LEU A 14 31.24 26.31 -1.32
N VAL A 15 30.27 26.64 -0.45
CA VAL A 15 29.36 25.64 0.14
C VAL A 15 28.49 25.15 -1.01
N CYS A 16 28.91 24.03 -1.60
CA CYS A 16 28.08 23.30 -2.55
C CYS A 16 26.91 22.71 -1.76
N CYS A 17 25.76 23.39 -1.76
CA CYS A 17 24.52 22.80 -1.32
C CYS A 17 24.16 21.72 -2.34
N THR A 18 24.64 20.50 -2.15
CA THR A 18 24.07 19.33 -2.84
C THR A 18 22.60 19.27 -2.47
N PRO A 19 21.68 19.25 -3.43
CA PRO A 19 20.29 19.01 -3.13
C PRO A 19 20.20 17.74 -2.29
N LYS A 20 19.47 17.81 -1.17
CA LYS A 20 19.20 16.62 -0.36
C LYS A 20 18.47 15.64 -1.29
N ALA A 21 18.93 14.41 -1.39
CA ALA A 21 18.24 13.39 -2.18
C ALA A 21 16.76 13.33 -1.75
N PRO A 22 15.83 13.14 -2.68
CA PRO A 22 14.43 12.98 -2.31
C PRO A 22 14.31 11.82 -1.32
N VAL A 23 13.38 11.95 -0.39
CA VAL A 23 13.17 10.94 0.67
C VAL A 23 12.54 9.70 0.09
N HIS A 24 11.71 9.88 -0.95
CA HIS A 24 11.03 8.84 -1.71
C HIS A 24 11.34 8.96 -3.20
N PRO A 25 11.19 7.89 -4.00
CA PRO A 25 11.15 8.00 -5.45
C PRO A 25 10.11 9.02 -5.91
N ASP A 26 10.45 9.88 -6.87
CA ASP A 26 9.57 11.00 -7.27
C ASP A 26 8.19 10.55 -7.77
N TRP A 27 8.09 9.37 -8.34
CA TRP A 27 6.85 8.81 -8.88
C TRP A 27 5.82 8.42 -7.80
N THR A 28 6.23 8.25 -6.53
CA THR A 28 5.38 7.72 -5.46
C THR A 28 4.39 8.74 -4.88
N TYR A 29 4.70 10.04 -4.94
CA TYR A 29 3.96 11.08 -4.20
C TYR A 29 2.51 11.27 -4.63
N ALA A 30 2.20 11.04 -5.89
CA ALA A 30 0.83 11.15 -6.42
C ALA A 30 0.23 9.79 -6.80
N SER A 31 0.98 8.70 -6.63
CA SER A 31 0.59 7.40 -7.11
C SER A 31 -0.62 6.81 -6.40
N VAL A 32 -1.38 6.05 -7.17
CA VAL A 32 -2.50 5.21 -6.73
C VAL A 32 -2.08 3.76 -6.89
N VAL A 33 -2.20 3.00 -5.80
CA VAL A 33 -1.86 1.56 -5.80
C VAL A 33 -3.08 0.75 -6.20
N TYR A 34 -2.88 -0.24 -7.05
CA TYR A 34 -3.89 -1.24 -7.39
C TYR A 34 -3.40 -2.62 -6.96
N GLU A 35 -4.14 -3.26 -6.07
CA GLU A 35 -3.82 -4.59 -5.58
C GLU A 35 -4.41 -5.65 -6.52
N VAL A 36 -3.54 -6.45 -7.11
CA VAL A 36 -3.88 -7.48 -8.09
C VAL A 36 -3.96 -8.86 -7.42
N ASN A 37 -5.15 -9.40 -7.31
CA ASN A 37 -5.36 -10.81 -6.95
C ASN A 37 -5.26 -11.68 -8.21
N ILE A 38 -4.06 -12.16 -8.53
CA ILE A 38 -3.77 -12.87 -9.79
C ILE A 38 -4.71 -14.06 -10.00
N ARG A 39 -4.96 -14.85 -8.95
CA ARG A 39 -5.83 -16.05 -9.00
C ARG A 39 -7.24 -15.73 -9.44
N GLN A 40 -7.76 -14.55 -9.05
CA GLN A 40 -9.15 -14.15 -9.25
C GLN A 40 -9.31 -13.15 -10.40
N PHE A 41 -8.21 -12.64 -10.98
CA PHE A 41 -8.21 -11.53 -11.92
C PHE A 41 -8.72 -11.88 -13.32
N SER A 42 -8.67 -13.15 -13.69
CA SER A 42 -9.16 -13.65 -14.97
C SER A 42 -9.67 -15.09 -14.85
N PRO A 43 -10.45 -15.58 -15.82
CA PRO A 43 -10.85 -17.00 -15.85
C PRO A 43 -9.66 -17.96 -15.76
N GLU A 44 -8.52 -17.60 -16.36
CA GLU A 44 -7.28 -18.37 -16.32
C GLU A 44 -6.59 -18.24 -14.96
N GLY A 45 -6.67 -17.08 -14.29
CA GLY A 45 -5.99 -16.74 -13.03
C GLY A 45 -4.47 -16.81 -13.17
N THR A 46 -3.93 -16.19 -14.23
CA THR A 46 -2.51 -16.28 -14.62
C THR A 46 -1.89 -14.91 -14.85
N PHE A 47 -0.55 -14.85 -14.95
CA PHE A 47 0.18 -13.64 -15.33
C PHE A 47 -0.31 -13.10 -16.68
N LYS A 48 -0.56 -13.96 -17.66
CA LYS A 48 -1.12 -13.57 -18.96
C LYS A 48 -2.52 -13.00 -18.86
N GLY A 49 -3.32 -13.50 -17.94
CA GLY A 49 -4.65 -12.96 -17.67
C GLY A 49 -4.58 -11.54 -17.10
N VAL A 50 -3.60 -11.23 -16.26
CA VAL A 50 -3.34 -9.87 -15.77
C VAL A 50 -2.79 -8.99 -16.90
N GLU A 51 -1.80 -9.49 -17.65
CA GLU A 51 -1.19 -8.77 -18.79
C GLU A 51 -2.25 -8.32 -19.80
N ALA A 52 -3.23 -9.16 -20.11
CA ALA A 52 -4.31 -8.82 -21.03
C ALA A 52 -5.24 -7.68 -20.53
N GLN A 53 -5.17 -7.31 -19.26
CA GLN A 53 -5.99 -6.25 -18.67
C GLN A 53 -5.22 -4.95 -18.41
N LEU A 54 -3.92 -4.86 -18.78
CA LEU A 54 -3.11 -3.67 -18.51
C LEU A 54 -3.68 -2.40 -19.14
N ALA A 55 -4.22 -2.48 -20.36
CA ALA A 55 -4.83 -1.33 -21.04
C ALA A 55 -6.03 -0.78 -20.23
N ARG A 56 -6.87 -1.64 -19.66
CA ARG A 56 -8.00 -1.24 -18.80
C ARG A 56 -7.52 -0.57 -17.50
N LEU A 57 -6.44 -1.08 -16.90
CA LEU A 57 -5.86 -0.48 -15.71
C LEU A 57 -5.17 0.87 -16.01
N GLU A 58 -4.59 1.03 -17.20
CA GLU A 58 -4.08 2.32 -17.69
C GLU A 58 -5.22 3.33 -17.87
N GLU A 59 -6.36 2.92 -18.46
CA GLU A 59 -7.56 3.75 -18.59
C GLU A 59 -8.13 4.16 -17.24
N LEU A 60 -8.09 3.26 -16.23
CA LEU A 60 -8.45 3.59 -14.84
C LEU A 60 -7.49 4.63 -14.25
N GLY A 61 -6.24 4.64 -14.70
CA GLY A 61 -5.21 5.61 -14.36
C GLY A 61 -4.38 5.26 -13.14
N VAL A 62 -4.41 4.02 -12.64
CA VAL A 62 -3.57 3.59 -11.51
C VAL A 62 -2.09 3.56 -11.89
N ASP A 63 -1.20 3.67 -10.93
CA ASP A 63 0.24 3.83 -11.17
C ASP A 63 1.05 2.62 -10.74
N VAL A 64 0.64 1.95 -9.67
CA VAL A 64 1.38 0.86 -9.05
C VAL A 64 0.53 -0.39 -9.03
N LEU A 65 1.04 -1.47 -9.63
CA LEU A 65 0.45 -2.79 -9.52
C LEU A 65 1.13 -3.54 -8.38
N TRP A 66 0.41 -3.72 -7.28
CA TRP A 66 0.85 -4.61 -6.21
C TRP A 66 0.32 -6.01 -6.50
N LEU A 67 1.20 -6.90 -6.90
CA LEU A 67 0.86 -8.30 -7.10
C LEU A 67 0.82 -9.01 -5.74
N MET A 68 -0.34 -9.56 -5.38
CA MET A 68 -0.45 -10.47 -4.22
C MET A 68 0.58 -11.61 -4.34
N PRO A 69 0.90 -12.34 -3.26
CA PRO A 69 2.03 -13.28 -3.30
C PRO A 69 1.90 -14.23 -4.49
N MET A 70 2.89 -14.20 -5.36
CA MET A 70 2.92 -14.93 -6.62
C MET A 70 3.91 -16.10 -6.61
N TYR A 71 4.50 -16.37 -5.45
CA TYR A 71 5.50 -17.40 -5.25
C TYR A 71 4.89 -18.79 -5.18
N LYS A 72 5.73 -19.79 -5.39
CA LYS A 72 5.32 -21.20 -5.25
C LYS A 72 4.74 -21.48 -3.86
N ILE A 73 3.54 -22.04 -3.82
CA ILE A 73 2.80 -22.35 -2.59
C ILE A 73 3.20 -23.77 -2.12
N GLY A 74 3.29 -23.97 -0.80
CA GLY A 74 3.53 -25.26 -0.18
C GLY A 74 2.40 -26.27 -0.40
N GLU A 75 2.71 -27.54 -0.32
CA GLU A 75 1.75 -28.65 -0.44
C GLU A 75 1.47 -29.33 0.90
N VAL A 76 2.41 -29.27 1.83
CA VAL A 76 2.28 -29.88 3.15
C VAL A 76 1.37 -29.02 4.03
N GLU A 77 0.37 -29.64 4.63
CA GLU A 77 -0.64 -29.00 5.49
C GLU A 77 -1.43 -27.87 4.79
N ARG A 78 -1.49 -27.90 3.44
CA ARG A 78 -2.17 -26.92 2.61
C ARG A 78 -3.63 -26.77 3.01
N LYS A 79 -4.10 -25.52 3.18
CA LYS A 79 -5.52 -25.20 3.38
C LYS A 79 -6.23 -25.05 2.04
N GLY A 80 -7.46 -25.57 1.94
CA GLY A 80 -8.25 -25.56 0.70
C GLY A 80 -7.60 -26.36 -0.43
N THR A 81 -8.08 -26.17 -1.64
CA THR A 81 -7.57 -26.91 -2.81
C THR A 81 -6.27 -26.30 -3.34
N LEU A 82 -6.19 -24.97 -3.39
CA LEU A 82 -5.09 -24.23 -4.03
C LEU A 82 -4.08 -23.65 -3.02
N GLY A 83 -4.42 -23.67 -1.73
CA GLY A 83 -3.55 -23.17 -0.67
C GLY A 83 -3.56 -21.66 -0.49
N SER A 84 -2.95 -21.24 0.62
CA SER A 84 -2.73 -19.83 0.92
C SER A 84 -1.61 -19.24 0.06
N TYR A 85 -1.81 -18.08 -0.49
CA TYR A 85 -0.76 -17.28 -1.15
C TYR A 85 0.42 -17.01 -0.20
N TYR A 86 0.15 -16.95 1.11
CA TYR A 86 1.12 -16.62 2.16
C TYR A 86 1.84 -17.85 2.74
N ALA A 87 1.58 -19.05 2.23
CA ALA A 87 2.30 -20.28 2.57
C ALA A 87 3.34 -20.62 1.48
N ILE A 88 4.42 -19.82 1.44
CA ILE A 88 5.43 -19.87 0.38
C ILE A 88 6.37 -21.05 0.57
N SER A 89 6.61 -21.84 -0.49
CA SER A 89 7.58 -22.95 -0.48
C SER A 89 8.92 -22.61 -1.14
N ASP A 90 8.99 -21.55 -1.95
CA ASP A 90 10.24 -21.00 -2.49
C ASP A 90 10.08 -19.53 -2.84
N TYR A 91 10.91 -18.65 -2.26
CA TYR A 91 10.86 -17.21 -2.52
C TYR A 91 11.35 -16.81 -3.90
N CYS A 92 12.07 -17.65 -4.61
CA CYS A 92 12.66 -17.34 -5.91
C CYS A 92 11.99 -18.05 -7.09
N GLU A 93 10.93 -18.83 -6.82
CA GLU A 93 10.11 -19.49 -7.83
C GLU A 93 8.69 -18.88 -7.88
N VAL A 94 8.15 -18.74 -9.09
CA VAL A 94 6.76 -18.34 -9.28
C VAL A 94 5.81 -19.51 -9.05
N ASN A 95 4.58 -19.23 -8.65
CA ASN A 95 3.54 -20.24 -8.57
C ASN A 95 3.21 -20.79 -9.97
N PRO A 96 3.36 -22.10 -10.21
CA PRO A 96 3.07 -22.69 -11.51
C PRO A 96 1.61 -22.56 -11.95
N GLU A 97 0.67 -22.31 -11.02
CA GLU A 97 -0.72 -21.97 -11.37
C GLU A 97 -0.83 -20.66 -12.13
N PHE A 98 0.08 -19.71 -11.88
CA PHE A 98 0.06 -18.37 -12.49
C PHE A 98 0.83 -18.33 -13.81
N GLY A 99 1.68 -19.33 -14.08
CA GLY A 99 2.52 -19.43 -15.26
C GLY A 99 3.98 -19.71 -14.95
N THR A 100 4.84 -19.34 -15.86
CA THR A 100 6.29 -19.51 -15.79
C THR A 100 6.99 -18.22 -15.36
N MET A 101 8.30 -18.30 -15.07
CA MET A 101 9.12 -17.09 -14.85
C MET A 101 9.16 -16.20 -16.11
N ASP A 102 9.12 -16.78 -17.31
CA ASP A 102 9.07 -16.02 -18.57
C ASP A 102 7.71 -15.30 -18.72
N ASP A 103 6.61 -15.92 -18.29
CA ASP A 103 5.29 -15.27 -18.27
C ASP A 103 5.23 -14.11 -17.26
N PHE A 104 5.88 -14.27 -16.09
CA PHE A 104 6.03 -13.17 -15.14
C PHE A 104 6.87 -12.03 -15.71
N GLN A 105 8.01 -12.34 -16.35
CA GLN A 105 8.85 -11.31 -16.97
C GLN A 105 8.11 -10.58 -18.08
N SER A 106 7.30 -11.29 -18.90
CA SER A 106 6.45 -10.68 -19.92
C SER A 106 5.45 -9.70 -19.33
N LEU A 107 4.76 -10.09 -18.24
CA LEU A 107 3.85 -9.20 -17.52
C LEU A 107 4.59 -7.96 -16.98
N LEU A 108 5.76 -8.13 -16.37
CA LEU A 108 6.56 -7.04 -15.79
C LEU A 108 7.00 -6.06 -16.87
N ASP A 109 7.55 -6.56 -17.99
CA ASP A 109 8.01 -5.74 -19.10
C ASP A 109 6.83 -4.98 -19.75
N SER A 110 5.70 -5.66 -19.99
CA SER A 110 4.48 -5.05 -20.50
C SER A 110 3.92 -3.99 -19.55
N ALA A 111 3.89 -4.26 -18.24
CA ALA A 111 3.45 -3.28 -17.25
C ALA A 111 4.31 -2.01 -17.28
N HIS A 112 5.64 -2.16 -17.41
CA HIS A 112 6.55 -1.03 -17.55
C HIS A 112 6.34 -0.26 -18.87
N GLU A 113 6.02 -0.95 -19.97
CA GLU A 113 5.68 -0.30 -21.27
C GLU A 113 4.41 0.55 -21.15
N TYR A 114 3.42 0.12 -20.35
CA TYR A 114 2.23 0.90 -20.01
C TYR A 114 2.50 2.01 -18.98
N GLY A 115 3.70 2.08 -18.40
CA GLY A 115 4.10 3.10 -17.42
C GLY A 115 3.84 2.73 -15.97
N PHE A 116 3.34 1.54 -15.68
CA PHE A 116 3.13 1.06 -14.34
C PHE A 116 4.45 0.81 -13.59
N LYS A 117 4.38 0.89 -12.28
CA LYS A 117 5.32 0.32 -11.34
C LYS A 117 4.77 -1.00 -10.81
N VAL A 118 5.62 -2.00 -10.64
CA VAL A 118 5.21 -3.31 -10.15
C VAL A 118 5.91 -3.61 -8.83
N ILE A 119 5.13 -3.82 -7.77
CA ILE A 119 5.65 -4.26 -6.48
C ILE A 119 5.12 -5.65 -6.14
N LEU A 120 5.93 -6.43 -5.42
CA LEU A 120 5.57 -7.76 -5.00
C LEU A 120 5.18 -7.79 -3.53
N ASP A 121 4.25 -8.66 -3.18
CA ASP A 121 3.95 -8.97 -1.80
C ASP A 121 5.07 -9.81 -1.19
N TRP A 122 5.68 -9.34 -0.13
CA TRP A 122 6.83 -9.99 0.51
C TRP A 122 6.45 -10.56 1.87
N VAL A 123 6.35 -11.88 1.94
CA VAL A 123 5.93 -12.60 3.15
C VAL A 123 7.15 -12.93 3.99
N ALA A 124 7.55 -12.01 4.87
CA ALA A 124 8.77 -12.16 5.66
C ALA A 124 8.59 -12.98 6.96
N ASN A 125 7.37 -13.06 7.51
CA ASN A 125 7.13 -13.64 8.84
C ASN A 125 7.26 -15.17 8.86
N GLN A 126 6.83 -15.86 7.82
CA GLN A 126 6.70 -17.31 7.79
C GLN A 126 6.93 -17.90 6.40
N THR A 127 7.08 -19.23 6.34
CA THR A 127 7.08 -20.01 5.11
C THR A 127 6.17 -21.23 5.23
N ALA A 128 5.91 -21.92 4.12
CA ALA A 128 5.25 -23.23 4.17
C ALA A 128 6.11 -24.30 4.92
N PRO A 129 5.49 -25.38 5.45
CA PRO A 129 6.21 -26.45 6.11
C PRO A 129 7.20 -27.22 5.23
N ASP A 130 7.00 -27.18 3.92
CA ASP A 130 7.84 -27.82 2.89
C ASP A 130 8.71 -26.81 2.12
N HIS A 131 8.92 -25.61 2.66
CA HIS A 131 9.81 -24.62 2.09
C HIS A 131 11.24 -25.16 1.96
N VAL A 132 11.93 -24.78 0.88
CA VAL A 132 13.30 -25.23 0.60
C VAL A 132 14.29 -24.96 1.74
N TRP A 133 14.05 -23.98 2.59
CA TRP A 133 14.87 -23.69 3.76
C TRP A 133 14.67 -24.69 4.91
N MET A 134 13.53 -25.39 4.99
CA MET A 134 13.29 -26.39 6.05
C MET A 134 14.34 -27.51 6.07
N THR A 135 14.85 -27.88 4.91
CA THR A 135 15.89 -28.92 4.75
C THR A 135 17.24 -28.37 4.27
N GLY A 136 17.23 -27.23 3.59
CA GLY A 136 18.41 -26.59 3.00
C GLY A 136 19.16 -25.64 3.93
N ARG A 137 18.62 -25.35 5.12
CA ARG A 137 19.19 -24.42 6.10
C ARG A 137 19.26 -25.06 7.49
N PRO A 138 20.07 -24.50 8.41
CA PRO A 138 20.10 -24.94 9.80
C PRO A 138 18.73 -24.91 10.48
N ALA A 139 18.51 -25.78 11.44
CA ALA A 139 17.22 -25.92 12.13
C ALA A 139 16.77 -24.66 12.86
N ASP A 140 17.70 -23.80 13.27
CA ASP A 140 17.46 -22.51 13.94
C ASP A 140 17.05 -21.36 12.99
N PHE A 141 16.84 -21.66 11.70
CA PHE A 141 16.15 -20.75 10.78
C PHE A 141 14.68 -20.55 11.16
N TYR A 142 14.10 -21.51 11.86
CA TYR A 142 12.71 -21.52 12.27
C TYR A 142 12.58 -21.48 13.79
N GLU A 143 11.56 -20.82 14.29
CA GLU A 143 11.16 -20.93 15.67
C GLU A 143 10.72 -22.34 16.00
N ARG A 144 11.04 -22.82 17.22
CA ARG A 144 10.78 -24.20 17.62
C ARG A 144 10.23 -24.29 19.04
N ASP A 145 9.36 -25.28 19.23
CA ASP A 145 8.90 -25.66 20.56
C ASP A 145 9.99 -26.39 21.36
N SER A 146 9.68 -26.72 22.60
CA SER A 146 10.60 -27.45 23.51
C SER A 146 10.92 -28.90 23.05
N LEU A 147 10.16 -29.41 22.08
CA LEU A 147 10.37 -30.75 21.49
C LEU A 147 11.18 -30.66 20.18
N GLY A 148 11.48 -29.43 19.72
CA GLY A 148 12.23 -29.19 18.49
C GLY A 148 11.37 -29.12 17.22
N ASN A 149 10.05 -29.13 17.33
CA ASN A 149 9.16 -28.94 16.17
C ASN A 149 9.10 -27.45 15.78
N ALA A 150 9.15 -27.16 14.47
CA ALA A 150 8.91 -25.82 13.98
C ALA A 150 7.45 -25.40 14.28
N ILE A 151 7.28 -24.18 14.79
CA ILE A 151 5.98 -23.66 15.23
C ILE A 151 5.38 -22.71 14.19
N TRP A 152 4.10 -22.42 14.36
CA TRP A 152 3.35 -21.44 13.58
C TRP A 152 2.59 -20.51 14.53
N GLU A 153 2.15 -19.39 14.01
CA GLU A 153 1.35 -18.41 14.75
C GLU A 153 -0.14 -18.54 14.42
N TYR A 154 -0.96 -18.07 15.32
CA TYR A 154 -2.43 -18.04 15.18
C TYR A 154 -3.01 -19.38 14.72
N ASP A 155 -3.92 -19.37 13.77
CA ASP A 155 -4.50 -20.53 13.11
C ASP A 155 -3.83 -20.87 11.76
N TRP A 156 -2.63 -20.30 11.46
CA TRP A 156 -1.90 -20.49 10.20
C TRP A 156 -1.13 -21.79 10.17
N THR A 157 -1.84 -22.90 10.35
CA THR A 157 -1.26 -24.25 10.49
C THR A 157 -0.46 -24.71 9.26
N ASP A 158 -0.73 -24.09 8.11
CA ASP A 158 -0.03 -24.29 6.84
C ASP A 158 1.25 -23.47 6.70
N THR A 159 1.73 -22.86 7.79
CA THR A 159 2.96 -22.05 7.82
C THR A 159 3.94 -22.49 8.92
N ARG A 160 5.16 -21.93 8.90
CA ARG A 160 6.19 -22.08 9.96
C ARG A 160 6.89 -20.74 10.13
N SER A 161 6.95 -20.27 11.38
CA SER A 161 7.53 -18.96 11.75
C SER A 161 9.05 -18.98 11.60
N LEU A 162 9.59 -17.95 10.94
CA LEU A 162 11.02 -17.73 10.81
C LEU A 162 11.61 -17.18 12.11
N ASN A 163 12.82 -17.60 12.45
CA ASN A 163 13.50 -17.18 13.67
C ASN A 163 14.35 -15.91 13.42
N TYR A 164 13.81 -14.74 13.77
CA TYR A 164 14.50 -13.47 13.61
C TYR A 164 15.58 -13.17 14.65
N GLU A 165 15.80 -14.03 15.63
CA GLU A 165 17.02 -14.00 16.48
C GLU A 165 18.25 -14.49 15.70
N ASN A 166 18.06 -15.20 14.58
CA ASN A 166 19.13 -15.65 13.69
C ASN A 166 19.34 -14.68 12.53
N GLU A 167 20.40 -13.87 12.57
CA GLU A 167 20.73 -12.90 11.51
C GLU A 167 20.99 -13.56 10.13
N ALA A 168 21.23 -14.87 10.06
CA ALA A 168 21.33 -15.57 8.77
C ALA A 168 19.97 -15.61 8.03
N VAL A 169 18.85 -15.55 8.75
CA VAL A 169 17.51 -15.36 8.17
C VAL A 169 17.42 -14.01 7.48
N TRP A 170 17.94 -12.95 8.11
CA TRP A 170 17.96 -11.58 7.53
C TRP A 170 18.71 -11.54 6.20
N ALA A 171 19.90 -12.13 6.17
CA ALA A 171 20.71 -12.19 4.95
C ALA A 171 20.05 -13.02 3.85
N ALA A 172 19.33 -14.09 4.21
CA ALA A 172 18.59 -14.89 3.24
C ALA A 172 17.38 -14.12 2.66
N GLN A 173 16.64 -13.39 3.51
CA GLN A 173 15.55 -12.51 3.09
C GLN A 173 16.06 -11.41 2.15
N ASP A 174 17.11 -10.66 2.53
CA ASP A 174 17.73 -9.63 1.68
C ASP A 174 18.16 -10.19 0.31
N SER A 175 18.77 -11.37 0.30
CA SER A 175 19.20 -12.00 -0.95
C SER A 175 18.04 -12.34 -1.89
N CYS A 176 16.92 -12.82 -1.35
CA CYS A 176 15.73 -13.14 -2.14
C CYS A 176 15.00 -11.86 -2.61
N MET A 177 14.95 -10.81 -1.80
CA MET A 177 14.41 -9.50 -2.24
C MET A 177 15.24 -8.94 -3.40
N ARG A 178 16.58 -8.97 -3.31
CA ARG A 178 17.48 -8.52 -4.38
C ARG A 178 17.33 -9.32 -5.66
N PHE A 179 17.07 -10.63 -5.56
CA PHE A 179 16.80 -11.46 -6.74
C PHE A 179 15.64 -10.89 -7.59
N TRP A 180 14.57 -10.40 -6.97
CA TRP A 180 13.44 -9.80 -7.68
C TRP A 180 13.72 -8.38 -8.16
N LEU A 181 14.43 -7.58 -7.36
CA LEU A 181 14.87 -6.24 -7.77
C LEU A 181 15.79 -6.31 -8.99
N ASP A 182 16.69 -7.30 -9.07
CA ASP A 182 17.55 -7.55 -10.22
C ASP A 182 16.77 -7.97 -11.48
N LYS A 183 15.54 -8.50 -11.33
CA LYS A 183 14.61 -8.77 -12.43
C LYS A 183 13.83 -7.52 -12.89
N GLY A 184 13.95 -6.42 -12.19
CA GLY A 184 13.30 -5.15 -12.56
C GLY A 184 12.05 -4.81 -11.76
N VAL A 185 11.71 -5.55 -10.70
CA VAL A 185 10.61 -5.22 -9.79
C VAL A 185 10.88 -3.88 -9.10
N ASP A 186 9.85 -3.04 -8.96
CA ASP A 186 9.97 -1.67 -8.44
C ASP A 186 9.85 -1.58 -6.91
N GLY A 187 9.70 -2.68 -6.20
CA GLY A 187 9.63 -2.67 -4.74
C GLY A 187 8.79 -3.78 -4.13
N PHE A 188 8.40 -3.59 -2.87
CA PHE A 188 7.67 -4.59 -2.11
C PHE A 188 6.59 -3.99 -1.20
N ARG A 189 5.49 -4.73 -1.06
CA ARG A 189 4.60 -4.64 0.10
C ARG A 189 5.00 -5.78 1.04
N CYS A 190 5.42 -5.43 2.25
CA CYS A 190 5.88 -6.40 3.23
C CYS A 190 4.73 -6.81 4.17
N ASP A 191 4.33 -8.07 4.02
CA ASP A 191 3.28 -8.74 4.80
C ASP A 191 3.63 -8.77 6.28
N ALA A 192 2.63 -8.51 7.14
CA ALA A 192 2.75 -8.56 8.60
C ALA A 192 4.04 -7.90 9.14
N ALA A 193 4.52 -6.82 8.48
CA ALA A 193 5.84 -6.21 8.76
C ALA A 193 6.03 -5.80 10.22
N GLY A 194 4.92 -5.59 10.94
CA GLY A 194 4.94 -5.30 12.36
C GLY A 194 5.27 -6.49 13.27
N GLU A 195 5.17 -7.72 12.80
CA GLU A 195 5.49 -8.92 13.60
C GLU A 195 6.99 -9.17 13.70
N MET A 196 7.77 -8.76 12.69
CA MET A 196 9.23 -8.85 12.75
C MET A 196 9.83 -7.72 13.60
N PRO A 197 11.01 -7.95 14.21
CA PRO A 197 11.73 -6.89 14.90
C PRO A 197 12.07 -5.72 13.96
N ALA A 198 11.79 -4.48 14.38
CA ALA A 198 12.12 -3.28 13.59
C ALA A 198 13.61 -3.24 13.19
N LYS A 199 14.50 -3.79 14.04
CA LYS A 199 15.93 -3.91 13.78
C LYS A 199 16.24 -4.71 12.50
N PHE A 200 15.46 -5.72 12.14
CA PHE A 200 15.61 -6.44 10.89
C PHE A 200 15.43 -5.49 9.70
N TRP A 201 14.32 -4.77 9.66
CA TRP A 201 14.03 -3.80 8.59
C TRP A 201 15.07 -2.69 8.52
N GLN A 202 15.47 -2.15 9.68
CA GLN A 202 16.53 -1.12 9.79
C GLN A 202 17.90 -1.63 9.34
N SER A 203 18.15 -2.92 9.35
CA SER A 203 19.39 -3.52 8.87
C SER A 203 19.39 -3.76 7.36
N VAL A 204 18.25 -4.20 6.80
CA VAL A 204 18.14 -4.64 5.40
C VAL A 204 17.77 -3.49 4.46
N LEU A 205 16.72 -2.71 4.78
CA LEU A 205 16.14 -1.76 3.85
C LEU A 205 17.07 -0.59 3.46
N PRO A 206 17.95 -0.03 4.34
CA PRO A 206 18.90 0.99 3.91
C PRO A 206 19.88 0.49 2.86
N GLY A 207 20.23 -0.80 2.87
CA GLY A 207 21.04 -1.44 1.85
C GLY A 207 20.29 -1.53 0.50
N ILE A 208 19.04 -1.93 0.54
CA ILE A 208 18.16 -1.97 -0.64
C ILE A 208 17.99 -0.55 -1.22
N ASN A 209 17.63 0.44 -0.41
CA ASN A 209 17.43 1.83 -0.87
C ASN A 209 18.71 2.45 -1.47
N ARG A 210 19.89 2.09 -0.96
CA ARG A 210 21.17 2.54 -1.52
C ARG A 210 21.41 1.94 -2.90
N ASP A 211 21.17 0.64 -3.05
CA ASP A 211 21.53 -0.13 -4.24
C ASP A 211 20.42 -0.04 -5.33
N TYR A 212 19.17 0.15 -4.91
CA TYR A 212 17.97 0.31 -5.75
C TYR A 212 17.18 1.57 -5.35
N PRO A 213 17.68 2.77 -5.65
CA PRO A 213 17.12 4.03 -5.12
C PRO A 213 15.73 4.40 -5.67
N GLN A 214 15.20 3.61 -6.60
CA GLN A 214 13.85 3.74 -7.12
C GLN A 214 12.88 2.69 -6.54
N ALA A 215 13.36 1.78 -5.69
CA ALA A 215 12.51 0.80 -5.03
C ALA A 215 11.57 1.50 -4.04
N TYR A 216 10.32 1.07 -4.02
CA TYR A 216 9.28 1.52 -3.10
C TYR A 216 8.97 0.42 -2.09
N LEU A 217 8.93 0.79 -0.82
CA LEU A 217 8.79 -0.13 0.29
C LEU A 217 7.56 0.23 1.13
N LEU A 218 6.57 -0.66 1.12
CA LEU A 218 5.30 -0.53 1.83
C LEU A 218 5.23 -1.58 2.95
N ALA A 219 4.97 -1.17 4.18
CA ALA A 219 4.77 -2.07 5.31
C ALA A 219 3.29 -2.27 5.64
N GLU A 220 2.87 -3.51 5.78
CA GLU A 220 1.65 -3.80 6.53
C GLU A 220 1.94 -3.71 8.03
N ALA A 221 1.87 -2.51 8.54
CA ALA A 221 2.09 -2.17 9.95
C ALA A 221 1.65 -0.73 10.23
N GLU A 222 1.41 -0.41 11.50
CA GLU A 222 1.17 0.95 11.98
C GLU A 222 2.15 1.37 13.11
N LYS A 223 3.27 0.64 13.26
CA LYS A 223 4.28 0.93 14.27
C LYS A 223 5.09 2.17 13.90
N PRO A 224 5.20 3.19 14.80
CA PRO A 224 5.92 4.44 14.48
C PRO A 224 7.36 4.25 14.02
N GLU A 225 8.07 3.24 14.58
CA GLU A 225 9.46 2.92 14.21
C GLU A 225 9.61 2.39 12.77
N LEU A 226 8.51 2.02 12.11
CA LEU A 226 8.49 1.58 10.71
C LEU A 226 8.05 2.70 9.74
N CYS A 227 7.66 3.86 10.26
CA CYS A 227 7.17 4.98 9.46
C CYS A 227 8.27 5.96 9.01
N ASP A 228 9.55 5.66 9.23
CA ASP A 228 10.66 6.55 8.84
C ASP A 228 11.30 6.09 7.52
N PRO A 229 10.99 6.74 6.38
CA PRO A 229 11.50 6.34 5.07
C PRO A 229 13.03 6.47 4.94
N ALA A 230 13.68 7.20 5.84
CA ALA A 230 15.14 7.27 5.87
C ALA A 230 15.80 6.01 6.46
N GLN A 231 15.05 5.20 7.17
CA GLN A 231 15.57 4.03 7.89
C GLN A 231 14.79 2.74 7.60
N THR A 232 13.51 2.84 7.22
CA THR A 232 12.62 1.70 7.05
C THR A 232 11.76 1.86 5.79
N PHE A 233 10.44 2.09 5.92
CA PHE A 233 9.49 2.04 4.82
C PHE A 233 9.08 3.42 4.32
N ASP A 234 8.78 3.51 3.02
CA ASP A 234 8.18 4.70 2.40
C ASP A 234 6.74 4.91 2.90
N ALA A 235 5.99 3.84 2.98
CA ALA A 235 4.61 3.86 3.41
C ALA A 235 4.30 2.78 4.45
N THR A 236 3.30 3.05 5.28
CA THR A 236 2.71 2.09 6.21
C THR A 236 1.19 2.10 6.07
N TYR A 237 0.54 1.01 6.44
CA TYR A 237 -0.92 0.93 6.40
C TYR A 237 -1.58 1.94 7.33
N ALA A 238 -2.81 2.35 7.00
CA ALA A 238 -3.70 3.13 7.85
C ALA A 238 -4.86 2.24 8.35
N TRP A 239 -4.55 1.15 9.06
CA TRP A 239 -5.54 0.22 9.57
C TRP A 239 -6.52 0.89 10.53
N GLU A 240 -6.03 1.74 11.44
CA GLU A 240 -6.89 2.49 12.38
C GLU A 240 -7.89 3.36 11.61
N LEU A 241 -7.46 4.06 10.55
CA LEU A 241 -8.35 4.85 9.72
C LEU A 241 -9.39 3.98 9.02
N HIS A 242 -8.96 2.86 8.45
CA HIS A 242 -9.85 1.92 7.78
C HIS A 242 -10.97 1.42 8.71
N HIS A 243 -10.60 0.94 9.92
CA HIS A 243 -11.59 0.51 10.91
C HIS A 243 -12.50 1.65 11.35
N LEU A 244 -11.94 2.84 11.56
CA LEU A 244 -12.70 4.02 11.95
C LEU A 244 -13.72 4.43 10.88
N MET A 245 -13.37 4.38 9.60
CA MET A 245 -14.30 4.66 8.50
C MET A 245 -15.45 3.65 8.47
N ASN A 246 -15.18 2.36 8.67
CA ASN A 246 -16.23 1.34 8.81
C ASN A 246 -17.15 1.65 10.01
N GLU A 247 -16.58 2.01 11.17
CA GLU A 247 -17.35 2.30 12.38
C GLU A 247 -18.18 3.59 12.25
N ILE A 248 -17.69 4.61 11.53
CA ILE A 248 -18.45 5.82 11.22
C ILE A 248 -19.63 5.48 10.29
N ALA A 249 -19.39 4.70 9.22
CA ALA A 249 -20.45 4.26 8.32
C ALA A 249 -21.55 3.47 9.05
N GLN A 250 -21.19 2.73 10.09
CA GLN A 250 -22.11 1.95 10.94
C GLN A 250 -22.72 2.77 12.10
N GLY A 251 -22.42 4.06 12.20
CA GLY A 251 -22.90 4.93 13.27
C GLY A 251 -22.34 4.64 14.67
N LYS A 252 -21.22 3.89 14.76
CA LYS A 252 -20.55 3.54 16.02
C LYS A 252 -19.52 4.58 16.45
N LYS A 253 -19.00 5.35 15.51
CA LYS A 253 -18.01 6.40 15.70
C LYS A 253 -18.47 7.69 15.00
N THR A 254 -17.80 8.79 15.28
CA THR A 254 -18.19 10.14 14.90
C THR A 254 -17.08 10.86 14.13
N ILE A 255 -17.41 12.00 13.55
CA ILE A 255 -16.44 12.95 12.98
C ILE A 255 -15.41 13.41 14.04
N GLY A 256 -15.80 13.46 15.32
CA GLY A 256 -14.87 13.74 16.42
C GLY A 256 -13.74 12.71 16.50
N ASP A 257 -14.08 11.42 16.45
CA ASP A 257 -13.09 10.33 16.44
C ASP A 257 -12.17 10.43 15.21
N LEU A 258 -12.70 10.81 14.03
CA LEU A 258 -11.89 11.03 12.82
C LEU A 258 -10.91 12.20 12.98
N LYS A 259 -11.34 13.30 13.57
CA LYS A 259 -10.46 14.45 13.86
C LYS A 259 -9.37 14.08 14.86
N ASP A 260 -9.70 13.28 15.87
CA ASP A 260 -8.75 12.80 16.86
C ASP A 260 -7.71 11.85 16.23
N TYR A 261 -8.13 10.97 15.31
CA TYR A 261 -7.21 10.14 14.54
C TYR A 261 -6.23 10.99 13.73
N ILE A 262 -6.74 11.95 12.94
CA ILE A 262 -5.89 12.83 12.11
C ILE A 262 -4.88 13.60 12.96
N ALA A 263 -5.29 14.10 14.13
CA ALA A 263 -4.40 14.81 15.04
C ALA A 263 -3.32 13.91 15.63
N ARG A 264 -3.65 12.66 15.98
CA ARG A 264 -2.67 11.68 16.48
C ARG A 264 -1.70 11.24 15.39
N ASP A 265 -2.17 10.98 14.18
CA ASP A 265 -1.31 10.59 13.05
C ASP A 265 -0.33 11.71 12.68
N GLU A 266 -0.75 12.97 12.73
CA GLU A 266 0.14 14.11 12.48
C GLU A 266 1.29 14.20 13.49
N VAL A 267 1.05 13.79 14.75
CA VAL A 267 2.05 13.81 15.82
C VAL A 267 2.94 12.58 15.82
N ASN A 268 2.35 11.40 15.57
CA ASN A 268 3.02 10.12 15.77
C ASN A 268 3.82 9.65 14.56
N THR A 269 3.57 10.21 13.37
CA THR A 269 4.27 9.81 12.14
C THR A 269 4.98 11.00 11.49
N PRO A 270 6.17 10.80 10.91
CA PRO A 270 6.88 11.87 10.21
C PRO A 270 6.04 12.50 9.11
N LYS A 271 6.31 13.77 8.80
CA LYS A 271 5.66 14.44 7.65
C LYS A 271 6.00 13.79 6.31
N THR A 272 7.13 13.11 6.27
CA THR A 272 7.59 12.36 5.10
C THR A 272 6.90 11.01 4.93
N ALA A 273 6.29 10.44 5.97
CA ALA A 273 5.63 9.14 5.88
C ALA A 273 4.41 9.17 4.95
N PHE A 274 4.21 8.12 4.18
CA PHE A 274 2.96 7.84 3.47
C PHE A 274 2.09 6.89 4.28
N ARG A 275 0.77 7.03 4.11
CA ARG A 275 -0.22 6.14 4.73
C ARG A 275 -1.03 5.48 3.62
N LEU A 276 -0.90 4.16 3.48
CA LEU A 276 -1.76 3.40 2.57
C LEU A 276 -3.20 3.44 3.11
N THR A 277 -4.07 4.09 2.37
CA THR A 277 -5.48 4.30 2.75
C THR A 277 -6.40 3.54 1.81
N PHE A 278 -7.38 2.84 2.35
CA PHE A 278 -8.22 1.92 1.58
C PHE A 278 -9.59 1.71 2.22
N THR A 279 -10.55 1.38 1.39
CA THR A 279 -11.88 0.91 1.81
C THR A 279 -11.98 -0.62 1.78
N SER A 280 -11.13 -1.27 1.00
CA SER A 280 -11.02 -2.74 0.95
C SER A 280 -9.61 -3.17 0.55
N ASN A 281 -9.27 -4.41 0.84
CA ASN A 281 -8.11 -5.17 0.37
C ASN A 281 -8.48 -6.67 0.33
N HIS A 282 -7.52 -7.54 0.01
CA HIS A 282 -7.75 -8.99 -0.04
C HIS A 282 -8.25 -9.57 1.28
N ASP A 283 -7.74 -9.10 2.43
CA ASP A 283 -8.16 -9.58 3.75
C ASP A 283 -9.58 -9.13 4.08
N GLU A 284 -9.83 -7.83 3.98
CA GLU A 284 -11.15 -7.28 4.29
C GLU A 284 -12.23 -7.88 3.40
N ASN A 285 -11.98 -7.99 2.09
CA ASN A 285 -12.94 -8.58 1.17
C ASN A 285 -13.24 -10.04 1.50
N SER A 286 -12.21 -10.85 1.72
CA SER A 286 -12.41 -12.29 1.95
C SER A 286 -12.94 -12.62 3.34
N TRP A 287 -12.51 -11.91 4.39
CA TRP A 287 -12.77 -12.29 5.78
C TRP A 287 -13.78 -11.41 6.51
N SER A 288 -13.77 -10.09 6.24
CA SER A 288 -14.63 -9.12 6.94
C SER A 288 -15.89 -8.76 6.17
N GLY A 289 -15.89 -8.93 4.86
CA GLY A 289 -17.01 -8.61 3.96
C GLY A 289 -16.64 -7.60 2.88
N THR A 290 -17.51 -7.49 1.87
CA THR A 290 -17.34 -6.45 0.84
C THR A 290 -17.44 -5.07 1.46
N GLU A 291 -16.94 -4.03 0.76
CA GLU A 291 -17.09 -2.66 1.23
C GLU A 291 -18.57 -2.25 1.38
N PHE A 292 -19.45 -2.84 0.56
CA PHE A 292 -20.90 -2.61 0.64
C PHE A 292 -21.52 -3.24 1.88
N GLU A 293 -21.09 -4.45 2.27
CA GLU A 293 -21.53 -5.10 3.52
C GLU A 293 -21.05 -4.30 4.76
N ARG A 294 -19.86 -3.69 4.69
CA ARG A 294 -19.24 -2.98 5.83
C ARG A 294 -19.64 -1.52 5.92
N MET A 295 -19.74 -0.82 4.79
CA MET A 295 -19.93 0.63 4.71
C MET A 295 -21.27 1.04 4.08
N GLY A 296 -21.96 0.14 3.35
CA GLY A 296 -23.21 0.48 2.67
C GLY A 296 -23.07 1.69 1.75
N ASP A 297 -24.05 2.61 1.84
CA ASP A 297 -24.10 3.84 1.04
C ASP A 297 -22.90 4.81 1.31
N ALA A 298 -22.17 4.61 2.40
CA ALA A 298 -21.01 5.42 2.74
C ALA A 298 -19.77 5.05 1.91
N ALA A 299 -19.74 3.93 1.17
CA ALA A 299 -18.56 3.44 0.48
C ALA A 299 -17.88 4.51 -0.40
N LYS A 300 -18.66 5.26 -1.21
CA LYS A 300 -18.10 6.31 -2.09
C LYS A 300 -17.46 7.47 -1.31
N VAL A 301 -18.08 7.95 -0.23
CA VAL A 301 -17.51 9.07 0.55
C VAL A 301 -16.28 8.62 1.34
N MET A 302 -16.23 7.38 1.83
CA MET A 302 -15.04 6.83 2.50
C MET A 302 -13.88 6.62 1.51
N ALA A 303 -14.16 6.16 0.29
CA ALA A 303 -13.18 6.11 -0.78
C ALA A 303 -12.60 7.50 -1.11
N LEU A 304 -13.44 8.54 -1.21
CA LEU A 304 -12.98 9.92 -1.39
C LEU A 304 -12.02 10.35 -0.27
N LEU A 305 -12.31 10.02 0.99
CA LEU A 305 -11.41 10.32 2.12
C LEU A 305 -10.06 9.63 1.96
N CYS A 306 -10.02 8.40 1.46
CA CYS A 306 -8.76 7.70 1.17
C CYS A 306 -7.88 8.44 0.15
N PHE A 307 -8.47 9.21 -0.76
CA PHE A 307 -7.73 9.99 -1.78
C PHE A 307 -7.33 11.40 -1.32
N THR A 308 -7.99 11.95 -0.29
CA THR A 308 -7.90 13.36 0.02
C THR A 308 -7.32 13.71 1.38
N LEU A 309 -7.30 12.78 2.33
CA LEU A 309 -6.70 12.98 3.66
C LEU A 309 -5.18 13.20 3.60
N PRO A 310 -4.56 13.78 4.65
CA PRO A 310 -3.10 13.95 4.71
C PRO A 310 -2.35 12.63 4.59
N LYS A 311 -1.15 12.68 3.98
CA LYS A 311 -0.24 11.53 3.82
C LYS A 311 -0.81 10.36 3.01
N SER A 312 -2.05 10.45 2.52
CA SER A 312 -2.73 9.36 1.84
C SER A 312 -2.04 8.93 0.56
N GLN A 313 -1.79 7.63 0.46
CA GLN A 313 -1.53 6.90 -0.76
C GLN A 313 -2.67 5.89 -0.92
N PRO A 314 -3.61 6.12 -1.83
CA PRO A 314 -4.82 5.30 -1.92
C PRO A 314 -4.55 3.95 -2.58
N LEU A 315 -5.27 2.94 -2.11
CA LEU A 315 -5.33 1.60 -2.66
C LEU A 315 -6.70 1.34 -3.26
N ILE A 316 -6.72 0.71 -4.43
CA ILE A 316 -7.90 0.08 -5.05
C ILE A 316 -7.63 -1.42 -5.09
N TYR A 317 -8.51 -2.22 -4.52
CA TYR A 317 -8.42 -3.68 -4.58
C TYR A 317 -9.15 -4.24 -5.81
N THR A 318 -8.65 -5.32 -6.35
CA THR A 318 -9.21 -6.09 -7.47
C THR A 318 -10.74 -6.16 -7.43
N GLY A 319 -11.41 -5.57 -8.43
CA GLY A 319 -12.86 -5.57 -8.59
C GLY A 319 -13.59 -4.38 -7.97
N GLN A 320 -12.97 -3.56 -7.13
CA GLN A 320 -13.63 -2.37 -6.59
C GLN A 320 -14.04 -1.40 -7.71
N GLU A 321 -13.23 -1.29 -8.77
CA GLU A 321 -13.48 -0.38 -9.88
C GLU A 321 -14.70 -0.76 -10.74
N ILE A 322 -15.19 -1.96 -10.59
CA ILE A 322 -16.46 -2.40 -11.22
C ILE A 322 -17.60 -2.54 -10.20
N GLY A 323 -17.38 -2.12 -8.95
CA GLY A 323 -18.37 -2.25 -7.89
C GLY A 323 -18.70 -3.70 -7.51
N LEU A 324 -17.68 -4.56 -7.48
CA LEU A 324 -17.85 -5.99 -7.17
C LEU A 324 -18.35 -6.18 -5.73
N ASP A 325 -19.64 -6.53 -5.59
CA ASP A 325 -20.25 -6.86 -4.29
C ASP A 325 -20.23 -8.38 -4.07
N ARG A 326 -19.03 -8.93 -3.98
CA ARG A 326 -18.80 -10.36 -3.75
C ARG A 326 -17.50 -10.56 -2.98
N ARG A 327 -17.53 -11.41 -1.96
CA ARG A 327 -16.33 -11.87 -1.27
C ARG A 327 -15.61 -12.88 -2.16
N LEU A 328 -14.34 -12.60 -2.47
CA LEU A 328 -13.52 -13.51 -3.26
C LEU A 328 -12.98 -14.64 -2.39
N GLU A 329 -13.06 -15.86 -2.90
CA GLU A 329 -12.54 -17.04 -2.21
C GLU A 329 -11.01 -16.97 -2.08
N PHE A 330 -10.51 -17.21 -0.86
CA PHE A 330 -9.09 -17.07 -0.56
C PHE A 330 -8.28 -18.31 -0.96
N PHE A 331 -8.80 -19.51 -0.68
CA PHE A 331 -8.09 -20.77 -0.92
C PHE A 331 -8.48 -21.47 -2.22
N GLU A 332 -9.45 -20.93 -2.93
CA GLU A 332 -10.05 -21.51 -4.12
C GLU A 332 -10.03 -20.51 -5.28
N LYS A 333 -10.26 -21.00 -6.48
CA LYS A 333 -10.41 -20.16 -7.67
C LYS A 333 -11.86 -19.66 -7.79
N ASP A 334 -12.02 -18.36 -7.81
CA ASP A 334 -13.30 -17.66 -7.89
C ASP A 334 -13.15 -16.42 -8.79
N PRO A 335 -12.91 -16.61 -10.11
CA PRO A 335 -12.47 -15.54 -10.97
C PRO A 335 -13.55 -14.49 -11.23
N ILE A 336 -13.11 -13.26 -11.40
CA ILE A 336 -13.91 -12.18 -11.96
C ILE A 336 -13.94 -12.40 -13.48
N THR A 337 -15.15 -12.49 -14.03
CA THR A 337 -15.36 -12.80 -15.47
C THR A 337 -15.94 -11.63 -16.25
N ASP A 338 -16.51 -10.64 -15.56
CA ASP A 338 -17.09 -9.44 -16.17
C ASP A 338 -16.37 -8.20 -15.63
N TRP A 339 -15.67 -7.52 -16.50
CA TRP A 339 -14.94 -6.29 -16.25
C TRP A 339 -15.55 -5.09 -16.97
N SER A 340 -16.85 -5.17 -17.29
CA SER A 340 -17.55 -4.09 -17.99
C SER A 340 -17.57 -2.82 -17.16
N ASP A 341 -17.25 -1.71 -17.80
CA ASP A 341 -17.32 -0.38 -17.21
C ASP A 341 -18.74 -0.04 -16.74
N ASN A 342 -18.81 0.66 -15.63
CA ASN A 342 -20.06 1.13 -15.05
C ASN A 342 -19.85 2.40 -14.21
N GLU A 343 -20.84 2.82 -13.45
CA GLU A 343 -20.76 4.01 -12.60
C GLU A 343 -19.63 3.98 -11.53
N TRP A 344 -19.18 2.78 -11.13
CA TRP A 344 -18.06 2.62 -10.21
C TRP A 344 -16.73 2.84 -10.91
N THR A 345 -16.60 2.39 -12.16
CA THR A 345 -15.42 2.67 -12.99
C THR A 345 -15.23 4.17 -13.17
N ASP A 346 -16.31 4.89 -13.54
CA ASP A 346 -16.29 6.34 -13.65
C ASP A 346 -15.94 7.02 -12.34
N PHE A 347 -16.50 6.53 -11.22
CA PHE A 347 -16.23 7.07 -9.89
C PHE A 347 -14.74 6.90 -9.50
N TRP A 348 -14.18 5.70 -9.59
CA TRP A 348 -12.79 5.46 -9.24
C TRP A 348 -11.84 6.20 -10.17
N HIS A 349 -12.10 6.21 -11.47
CA HIS A 349 -11.31 7.02 -12.42
C HIS A 349 -11.33 8.50 -12.03
N SER A 350 -12.49 9.05 -11.63
CA SER A 350 -12.58 10.44 -11.18
C SER A 350 -11.74 10.74 -9.94
N LEU A 351 -11.64 9.80 -8.99
CA LEU A 351 -10.78 9.94 -7.81
C LEU A 351 -9.29 9.88 -8.18
N VAL A 352 -8.91 9.00 -9.09
CA VAL A 352 -7.54 8.92 -9.61
C VAL A 352 -7.15 10.24 -10.30
N LEU A 353 -8.00 10.76 -11.18
CA LEU A 353 -7.79 12.06 -11.82
C LEU A 353 -7.75 13.21 -10.80
N LEU A 354 -8.58 13.16 -9.77
CA LEU A 354 -8.54 14.15 -8.69
C LEU A 354 -7.17 14.14 -7.99
N LYS A 355 -6.63 12.97 -7.69
CA LYS A 355 -5.30 12.81 -7.07
C LYS A 355 -4.20 13.34 -7.97
N HIS A 356 -4.16 12.94 -9.24
CA HIS A 356 -3.11 13.29 -10.20
C HIS A 356 -3.10 14.77 -10.56
N ASN A 357 -4.26 15.37 -10.76
CA ASN A 357 -4.36 16.75 -11.22
C ASN A 357 -4.18 17.79 -10.10
N ASN A 358 -4.09 17.36 -8.84
CA ASN A 358 -4.02 18.26 -7.70
C ASN A 358 -2.78 18.01 -6.83
N PRO A 359 -1.69 18.74 -7.04
CA PRO A 359 -0.47 18.63 -6.21
C PRO A 359 -0.73 18.82 -4.70
N ALA A 360 -1.81 19.49 -4.32
CA ALA A 360 -2.23 19.59 -2.92
C ALA A 360 -2.55 18.22 -2.30
N LEU A 361 -2.94 17.22 -3.10
CA LEU A 361 -3.26 15.86 -2.65
C LEU A 361 -2.05 14.92 -2.67
N ALA A 362 -0.86 15.38 -3.03
CA ALA A 362 0.33 14.57 -2.94
C ALA A 362 0.51 14.01 -1.52
N ALA A 363 1.08 12.81 -1.42
CA ALA A 363 1.40 12.18 -0.15
C ALA A 363 2.63 12.84 0.51
N GLY A 364 2.86 12.57 1.78
CA GLY A 364 4.04 13.01 2.52
C GLY A 364 4.24 14.52 2.53
N GLU A 365 5.50 14.93 2.54
CA GLU A 365 5.91 16.34 2.69
C GLU A 365 5.63 17.21 1.46
N LYS A 366 5.34 16.61 0.31
CA LYS A 366 4.95 17.36 -0.90
C LYS A 366 3.46 17.73 -0.90
N GLY A 367 2.65 17.09 -0.05
CA GLY A 367 1.23 17.38 0.06
C GLY A 367 0.92 18.76 0.60
N GLY A 368 -0.25 19.28 0.22
CA GLY A 368 -0.77 20.55 0.72
C GLY A 368 -1.06 20.52 2.22
N ARG A 369 -0.95 21.70 2.87
CA ARG A 369 -1.34 21.85 4.28
C ARG A 369 -2.80 21.48 4.45
N PHE A 370 -3.10 20.73 5.50
CA PHE A 370 -4.46 20.36 5.87
C PHE A 370 -5.07 21.43 6.78
N GLU A 371 -6.28 21.87 6.44
CA GLU A 371 -7.01 22.90 7.19
C GLU A 371 -8.48 22.50 7.30
N TYR A 372 -9.03 22.47 8.51
CA TYR A 372 -10.46 22.30 8.67
C TYR A 372 -11.22 23.56 8.17
N ILE A 373 -12.37 23.36 7.56
CA ILE A 373 -13.32 24.43 7.28
C ILE A 373 -14.18 24.62 8.53
N ALA A 374 -14.22 25.84 9.05
CA ALA A 374 -14.99 26.20 10.23
C ALA A 374 -16.48 26.36 9.93
N ASP A 375 -17.30 26.41 11.00
CA ASP A 375 -18.73 26.73 10.95
C ASP A 375 -19.55 25.83 10.01
N VAL A 376 -19.21 24.52 9.99
CA VAL A 376 -19.95 23.50 9.26
C VAL A 376 -21.08 22.91 10.10
N PRO A 377 -22.20 22.46 9.49
CA PRO A 377 -23.27 21.77 10.20
C PRO A 377 -22.80 20.48 10.87
N GLU A 378 -23.52 20.06 11.89
CA GLU A 378 -23.32 18.72 12.46
C GLU A 378 -23.48 17.65 11.38
N GLY A 379 -22.67 16.60 11.42
CA GLY A 379 -22.63 15.55 10.39
C GLY A 379 -21.79 15.89 9.16
N VAL A 380 -21.35 17.14 9.02
CA VAL A 380 -20.45 17.55 7.92
C VAL A 380 -19.00 17.51 8.39
N PHE A 381 -18.17 16.82 7.64
CA PHE A 381 -16.70 16.88 7.76
C PHE A 381 -16.14 17.60 6.52
N ALA A 382 -15.56 18.78 6.74
CA ALA A 382 -15.06 19.60 5.65
C ALA A 382 -13.67 20.15 5.93
N PHE A 383 -12.82 20.13 4.90
CA PHE A 383 -11.42 20.54 4.99
C PHE A 383 -10.88 21.04 3.67
N ARG A 384 -9.68 21.64 3.71
CA ARG A 384 -8.89 22.02 2.54
C ARG A 384 -7.53 21.37 2.59
N ARG A 385 -7.02 21.00 1.41
CA ARG A 385 -5.62 20.72 1.15
C ARG A 385 -5.05 21.91 0.37
N VAL A 386 -4.10 22.63 0.97
CA VAL A 386 -3.62 23.92 0.43
C VAL A 386 -2.14 23.80 0.06
N ALA A 387 -1.85 23.78 -1.22
CA ALA A 387 -0.51 23.94 -1.79
C ALA A 387 -0.33 25.34 -2.38
N LYS A 388 0.88 25.68 -2.82
CA LYS A 388 1.26 27.04 -3.24
C LYS A 388 0.36 27.65 -4.34
N LYS A 389 -0.14 26.82 -5.28
CA LYS A 389 -0.95 27.25 -6.43
C LYS A 389 -2.16 26.35 -6.67
N ASN A 390 -2.49 25.51 -5.70
CA ASN A 390 -3.58 24.56 -5.84
C ASN A 390 -4.22 24.34 -4.48
N THR A 391 -5.52 24.47 -4.42
CA THR A 391 -6.32 24.19 -3.23
C THR A 391 -7.43 23.23 -3.60
N VAL A 392 -7.55 22.15 -2.85
CA VAL A 392 -8.66 21.21 -2.92
C VAL A 392 -9.50 21.40 -1.68
N SER A 393 -10.77 21.78 -1.84
CA SER A 393 -11.73 21.84 -0.73
C SER A 393 -12.68 20.66 -0.83
N VAL A 394 -12.80 19.92 0.26
CA VAL A 394 -13.61 18.70 0.36
C VAL A 394 -14.69 18.92 1.41
N TRP A 395 -15.93 18.63 1.03
CA TRP A 395 -17.10 18.67 1.89
C TRP A 395 -17.76 17.29 1.86
N THR A 396 -17.93 16.69 3.01
CA THR A 396 -18.55 15.36 3.12
C THR A 396 -19.66 15.38 4.15
N ASN A 397 -20.77 14.76 3.80
CA ASN A 397 -21.82 14.41 4.75
C ASN A 397 -21.59 12.97 5.22
N LEU A 398 -21.24 12.80 6.49
CA LEU A 398 -20.98 11.48 7.09
C LEU A 398 -22.18 10.97 7.89
N THR A 399 -23.40 11.22 7.34
CA THR A 399 -24.67 10.77 7.94
C THR A 399 -25.63 10.21 6.87
N PRO A 400 -26.64 9.43 7.29
CA PRO A 400 -27.66 8.91 6.38
C PRO A 400 -28.76 9.95 5.99
N ASP A 401 -28.69 11.17 6.49
CA ASP A 401 -29.64 12.24 6.23
C ASP A 401 -29.05 13.33 5.34
N ALA A 402 -29.88 13.98 4.53
CA ALA A 402 -29.44 15.14 3.74
C ALA A 402 -29.18 16.35 4.64
N ILE A 403 -28.11 17.10 4.37
CA ILE A 403 -27.71 18.27 5.15
C ILE A 403 -27.59 19.49 4.25
N GLU A 404 -28.29 20.59 4.62
CA GLU A 404 -28.14 21.89 3.99
C GLU A 404 -26.88 22.62 4.53
N LEU A 405 -26.04 23.09 3.61
CA LEU A 405 -24.84 23.86 3.93
C LEU A 405 -25.18 25.35 4.09
N PRO A 406 -24.34 26.13 4.81
CA PRO A 406 -24.56 27.56 5.03
C PRO A 406 -24.67 28.43 3.76
N ASP A 407 -24.15 27.94 2.65
CA ASP A 407 -24.20 28.60 1.34
C ASP A 407 -25.40 28.19 0.48
N GLY A 408 -26.32 27.39 1.03
CA GLY A 408 -27.55 26.94 0.38
C GLY A 408 -27.39 25.67 -0.48
N ARG A 409 -26.20 25.10 -0.59
CA ARG A 409 -26.03 23.75 -1.20
C ARG A 409 -26.57 22.68 -0.27
N THR A 410 -27.00 21.56 -0.81
CA THR A 410 -27.42 20.40 -0.05
C THR A 410 -26.51 19.21 -0.37
N LEU A 411 -25.92 18.61 0.66
CA LEU A 411 -25.28 17.31 0.54
C LEU A 411 -26.32 16.22 0.83
N GLY A 412 -26.54 15.32 -0.12
CA GLY A 412 -27.37 14.14 0.10
C GLY A 412 -26.82 13.22 1.17
N PRO A 413 -27.54 12.16 1.57
CA PRO A 413 -27.03 11.12 2.47
C PRO A 413 -25.69 10.60 1.98
N TRP A 414 -24.66 10.57 2.86
CA TRP A 414 -23.29 10.13 2.51
C TRP A 414 -22.72 10.84 1.27
N GLY A 415 -23.27 12.02 0.98
CA GLY A 415 -22.90 12.82 -0.18
C GLY A 415 -21.63 13.63 0.06
N TYR A 416 -21.05 14.09 -1.02
CA TYR A 416 -19.84 14.92 -0.97
C TYR A 416 -19.83 15.95 -2.09
N ASP A 417 -18.99 16.97 -1.93
CA ASP A 417 -18.65 17.98 -2.94
C ASP A 417 -17.16 18.30 -2.85
N VAL A 418 -16.51 18.40 -4.00
CA VAL A 418 -15.08 18.71 -4.12
C VAL A 418 -14.88 19.86 -5.09
N THR A 419 -14.17 20.89 -4.63
CA THR A 419 -13.80 22.02 -5.49
C THR A 419 -12.29 22.18 -5.54
N THR A 420 -11.77 22.51 -6.71
CA THR A 420 -10.35 22.72 -6.97
C THR A 420 -10.11 24.07 -7.61
N ASN A 421 -8.95 24.70 -7.30
CA ASN A 421 -8.53 25.99 -7.89
C ASN A 421 -7.03 26.02 -8.18
#